data_3cafe8b4a9185adcd4c6cc2f3f34fa35
#
_entry.id   3cafe8b4a9185adcd4c6cc2f3f34fa35
#
_cell.length_a   1.000
_cell.length_b   1.000
_cell.length_c   1.000
_cell.angle_alpha   90.00
_cell.angle_beta   90.00
_cell.angle_gamma   90.00
#
_symmetry.space_group_name_H-M   'P 1'
#
loop_
_entity.id
_entity.type
_entity.pdbx_description
1 polymer ?
#
loop_
_entity_poly.entity_id
_entity_poly.type
_entity_poly.pdbx_seq_one_letter_code
_entity_poly.pdbx_strand_id
1 'polypeptide(L)'
;MSRVFIILLIMVSVTHLYASWKNDKKMRAFTKPFLLIFIGLWYLCRAEDPDPVIIAAIFFGWLGDVLLIPTGTKWFAAGGISFMLGHALYVAAFVSRTDFLLVRWYNVFFAFVVYFLVAVRLMRSIKDDMNPRLYYPMLLYLAINGVMNIFALMALMCNPRPEAVIAYIGAIMFFISDCCLFLVRFHKPPVMKHKHFSVMLTYILAEFMIVYGLSL
;
A
#
# COMPACT_ATOMS: atom_id res chain seq x y z
N MET A 1 -1.52 26.19 -1.10
CA MET A 1 -0.44 25.28 -1.61
C MET A 1 -0.93 23.84 -1.76
N SER A 2 -1.71 23.26 -0.86
CA SER A 2 -2.22 21.88 -0.98
C SER A 2 -2.97 21.57 -2.29
N ARG A 3 -3.77 22.51 -2.82
CA ARG A 3 -4.47 22.35 -4.11
C ARG A 3 -3.54 22.16 -5.32
N VAL A 4 -2.37 22.79 -5.31
CA VAL A 4 -1.36 22.65 -6.38
C VAL A 4 -0.81 21.21 -6.40
N PHE A 5 -0.46 20.69 -5.22
CA PHE A 5 0.08 19.32 -5.12
C PHE A 5 -0.94 18.24 -5.49
N ILE A 6 -2.22 18.45 -5.21
CA ILE A 6 -3.29 17.54 -5.70
C ILE A 6 -3.38 17.57 -7.23
N ILE A 7 -3.31 18.73 -7.86
CA ILE A 7 -3.35 18.83 -9.32
C ILE A 7 -2.13 18.11 -9.92
N LEU A 8 -0.92 18.35 -9.39
CA LEU A 8 0.30 17.66 -9.82
C LEU A 8 0.20 16.13 -9.61
N LEU A 9 -0.33 15.69 -8.47
CA LEU A 9 -0.58 14.28 -8.21
C LEU A 9 -1.51 13.66 -9.24
N ILE A 10 -2.63 14.32 -9.56
CA ILE A 10 -3.59 13.84 -10.58
C ILE A 10 -2.89 13.75 -11.95
N MET A 11 -2.16 14.78 -12.37
CA MET A 11 -1.46 14.79 -13.65
C MET A 11 -0.44 13.65 -13.76
N VAL A 12 0.41 13.48 -12.73
CA VAL A 12 1.39 12.40 -12.70
C VAL A 12 0.72 11.03 -12.61
N SER A 13 -0.34 10.88 -11.82
CA SER A 13 -1.09 9.63 -11.71
C SER A 13 -1.71 9.22 -13.05
N VAL A 14 -2.38 10.13 -13.74
CA VAL A 14 -2.97 9.87 -15.07
C VAL A 14 -1.88 9.47 -16.06
N THR A 15 -0.75 10.20 -16.08
CA THR A 15 0.39 9.90 -16.97
C THR A 15 0.98 8.52 -16.63
N HIS A 16 1.16 8.21 -15.35
CA HIS A 16 1.68 6.91 -14.90
C HIS A 16 0.75 5.75 -15.25
N LEU A 17 -0.56 5.93 -15.05
CA LEU A 17 -1.58 4.93 -15.38
C LEU A 17 -1.67 4.71 -16.89
N TYR A 18 -1.60 5.77 -17.71
CA TYR A 18 -1.52 5.64 -19.17
C TYR A 18 -0.27 4.87 -19.61
N ALA A 19 0.90 5.22 -19.06
CA ALA A 19 2.14 4.49 -19.32
C ALA A 19 2.08 3.02 -18.88
N SER A 20 1.38 2.75 -17.77
CA SER A 20 1.13 1.39 -17.27
C SER A 20 0.20 0.59 -18.19
N TRP A 21 -0.82 1.23 -18.73
CA TRP A 21 -1.73 0.65 -19.73
C TRP A 21 -0.99 0.30 -21.02
N LYS A 22 -0.18 1.23 -21.54
CA LYS A 22 0.65 1.05 -22.74
C LYS A 22 1.88 0.17 -22.51
N ASN A 23 2.16 -0.23 -21.27
CA ASN A 23 3.35 -0.97 -20.86
C ASN A 23 4.68 -0.25 -21.20
N ASP A 24 4.68 1.09 -21.19
CA ASP A 24 5.88 1.91 -21.40
C ASP A 24 6.75 1.91 -20.13
N LYS A 25 7.83 1.16 -20.15
CA LYS A 25 8.75 1.00 -19.02
C LYS A 25 9.49 2.29 -18.68
N LYS A 26 9.87 3.11 -19.68
CA LYS A 26 10.65 4.35 -19.45
C LYS A 26 9.79 5.40 -18.77
N MET A 27 8.58 5.63 -19.29
CA MET A 27 7.65 6.61 -18.72
C MET A 27 7.21 6.20 -17.31
N ARG A 28 6.95 4.91 -17.07
CA ARG A 28 6.63 4.40 -15.71
C ARG A 28 7.79 4.63 -14.73
N ALA A 29 9.02 4.32 -15.14
CA ALA A 29 10.19 4.52 -14.29
C ALA A 29 10.40 6.01 -13.95
N PHE A 30 10.13 6.91 -14.90
CA PHE A 30 10.24 8.35 -14.70
C PHE A 30 9.13 8.89 -13.78
N THR A 31 7.88 8.50 -13.98
CA THR A 31 6.74 9.07 -13.24
C THR A 31 6.55 8.48 -11.84
N LYS A 32 6.99 7.24 -11.60
CA LYS A 32 6.74 6.51 -10.36
C LYS A 32 7.26 7.24 -9.09
N PRO A 33 8.48 7.78 -9.03
CA PRO A 33 8.97 8.46 -7.83
C PRO A 33 8.17 9.71 -7.44
N PHE A 34 7.53 10.37 -8.40
CA PHE A 34 6.80 11.61 -8.14
C PHE A 34 5.44 11.39 -7.47
N LEU A 35 4.87 10.18 -7.53
CA LEU A 35 3.58 9.86 -6.95
C LEU A 35 3.57 10.13 -5.43
N LEU A 36 4.46 9.49 -4.69
CA LEU A 36 4.54 9.66 -3.24
C LEU A 36 5.16 10.99 -2.82
N ILE A 37 6.04 11.58 -3.63
CA ILE A 37 6.53 12.94 -3.39
C ILE A 37 5.35 13.92 -3.33
N PHE A 38 4.42 13.87 -4.30
CA PHE A 38 3.28 14.79 -4.29
C PHE A 38 2.25 14.46 -3.20
N ILE A 39 2.07 13.19 -2.84
CA ILE A 39 1.26 12.81 -1.67
C ILE A 39 1.88 13.38 -0.39
N GLY A 40 3.20 13.23 -0.20
CA GLY A 40 3.91 13.76 0.97
C GLY A 40 3.85 15.28 1.07
N LEU A 41 4.11 15.99 -0.05
CA LEU A 41 4.02 17.44 -0.09
C LEU A 41 2.59 17.94 0.14
N TRP A 42 1.59 17.24 -0.38
CA TRP A 42 0.20 17.53 -0.11
C TRP A 42 -0.13 17.35 1.39
N TYR A 43 0.33 16.25 2.00
CA TYR A 43 0.16 15.98 3.42
C TYR A 43 0.77 17.08 4.30
N LEU A 44 2.04 17.44 4.05
CA LEU A 44 2.75 18.50 4.78
C LEU A 44 2.08 19.89 4.65
N CYS A 45 1.39 20.16 3.54
CA CYS A 45 0.67 21.42 3.34
C CYS A 45 -0.75 21.40 3.88
N ARG A 46 -1.30 20.23 4.27
CA ARG A 46 -2.67 20.07 4.76
C ARG A 46 -2.75 19.87 6.25
N ALA A 47 -1.88 19.06 6.82
CA ALA A 47 -1.86 18.78 8.25
C ALA A 47 -1.38 20.03 9.01
N GLU A 48 -2.10 20.42 10.07
CA GLU A 48 -1.69 21.51 10.96
C GLU A 48 -0.47 21.10 11.79
N ASP A 49 -0.44 19.83 12.25
CA ASP A 49 0.68 19.22 12.95
C ASP A 49 1.05 17.88 12.25
N PRO A 50 1.97 17.89 11.28
CA PRO A 50 2.32 16.70 10.51
C PRO A 50 2.96 15.62 11.40
N ASP A 51 2.33 14.46 11.49
CA ASP A 51 2.79 13.31 12.24
C ASP A 51 4.07 12.72 11.58
N PRO A 52 5.22 12.72 12.27
CA PRO A 52 6.48 12.21 11.72
C PRO A 52 6.42 10.72 11.35
N VAL A 53 5.54 9.94 11.99
CA VAL A 53 5.34 8.52 11.69
C VAL A 53 4.73 8.36 10.30
N ILE A 54 3.75 9.21 9.94
CA ILE A 54 3.12 9.20 8.61
C ILE A 54 4.12 9.66 7.55
N ILE A 55 4.93 10.70 7.84
CA ILE A 55 5.99 11.15 6.93
C ILE A 55 6.99 10.02 6.66
N ALA A 56 7.42 9.33 7.69
CA ALA A 56 8.32 8.19 7.56
C ALA A 56 7.67 7.03 6.77
N ALA A 57 6.38 6.75 6.96
CA ALA A 57 5.65 5.75 6.19
C ALA A 57 5.64 6.09 4.69
N ILE A 58 5.32 7.33 4.34
CA ILE A 58 5.36 7.83 2.95
C ILE A 58 6.78 7.73 2.38
N PHE A 59 7.80 8.08 3.15
CA PHE A 59 9.21 7.98 2.73
C PHE A 59 9.61 6.53 2.43
N PHE A 60 9.27 5.57 3.28
CA PHE A 60 9.59 4.17 3.03
C PHE A 60 8.78 3.59 1.86
N GLY A 61 7.53 4.03 1.65
CA GLY A 61 6.76 3.73 0.45
C GLY A 61 7.46 4.26 -0.81
N TRP A 62 7.87 5.54 -0.80
CA TRP A 62 8.62 6.17 -1.88
C TRP A 62 9.94 5.43 -2.18
N LEU A 63 10.71 5.10 -1.14
CA LEU A 63 11.94 4.33 -1.29
C LEU A 63 11.66 2.96 -1.92
N GLY A 64 10.59 2.29 -1.50
CA GLY A 64 10.12 1.05 -2.09
C GLY A 64 9.79 1.19 -3.58
N ASP A 65 9.12 2.28 -3.95
CA ASP A 65 8.81 2.59 -5.35
C ASP A 65 10.06 2.75 -6.21
N VAL A 66 11.05 3.49 -5.71
CA VAL A 66 12.34 3.70 -6.38
C VAL A 66 13.10 2.38 -6.52
N LEU A 67 13.16 1.58 -5.46
CA LEU A 67 13.84 0.28 -5.44
C LEU A 67 13.19 -0.76 -6.35
N LEU A 68 11.90 -0.62 -6.65
CA LEU A 68 11.20 -1.51 -7.61
C LEU A 68 11.37 -1.09 -9.07
N ILE A 69 12.04 0.04 -9.40
CA ILE A 69 12.30 0.45 -10.79
C ILE A 69 13.29 -0.50 -11.47
N PRO A 70 14.46 -0.81 -10.88
CA PRO A 70 15.38 -1.77 -11.46
C PRO A 70 14.79 -3.18 -11.47
N THR A 71 15.20 -3.98 -12.44
CA THR A 71 14.79 -5.39 -12.54
C THR A 71 15.71 -6.29 -11.73
N GLY A 72 15.17 -7.34 -11.14
CA GLY A 72 15.93 -8.36 -10.44
C GLY A 72 15.41 -8.67 -9.04
N THR A 73 15.78 -9.85 -8.52
CA THR A 73 15.30 -10.37 -7.24
C THR A 73 15.79 -9.54 -6.05
N LYS A 74 17.03 -9.04 -6.12
CA LYS A 74 17.61 -8.23 -5.03
C LYS A 74 16.87 -6.90 -4.87
N TRP A 75 16.59 -6.21 -5.96
CA TRP A 75 15.85 -4.95 -5.98
C TRP A 75 14.39 -5.14 -5.54
N PHE A 76 13.76 -6.23 -5.98
CA PHE A 76 12.42 -6.59 -5.54
C PHE A 76 12.36 -6.86 -4.04
N ALA A 77 13.33 -7.59 -3.50
CA ALA A 77 13.42 -7.86 -2.06
C ALA A 77 13.66 -6.57 -1.26
N ALA A 78 14.59 -5.72 -1.70
CA ALA A 78 14.87 -4.45 -1.04
C ALA A 78 13.65 -3.51 -1.05
N GLY A 79 12.95 -3.40 -2.19
CA GLY A 79 11.69 -2.65 -2.29
C GLY A 79 10.61 -3.22 -1.38
N GLY A 80 10.47 -4.56 -1.33
CA GLY A 80 9.54 -5.24 -0.43
C GLY A 80 9.82 -4.95 1.05
N ILE A 81 11.10 -4.96 1.47
CA ILE A 81 11.49 -4.58 2.84
C ILE A 81 11.11 -3.11 3.12
N SER A 82 11.37 -2.22 2.18
CA SER A 82 11.01 -0.81 2.33
C SER A 82 9.51 -0.62 2.52
N PHE A 83 8.67 -1.21 1.66
CA PHE A 83 7.21 -1.17 1.83
C PHE A 83 6.76 -1.80 3.14
N MET A 84 7.36 -2.91 3.56
CA MET A 84 7.06 -3.56 4.83
C MET A 84 7.30 -2.63 6.02
N LEU A 85 8.38 -1.84 6.00
CA LEU A 85 8.64 -0.78 6.99
C LEU A 85 7.58 0.32 6.93
N GLY A 86 7.19 0.75 5.73
CA GLY A 86 6.07 1.70 5.53
C GLY A 86 4.77 1.19 6.15
N HIS A 87 4.40 -0.07 5.91
CA HIS A 87 3.21 -0.69 6.53
C HIS A 87 3.32 -0.75 8.05
N ALA A 88 4.48 -1.11 8.60
CA ALA A 88 4.70 -1.12 10.06
C ALA A 88 4.54 0.27 10.68
N LEU A 89 4.97 1.32 9.99
CA LEU A 89 4.76 2.71 10.41
C LEU A 89 3.28 3.12 10.31
N TYR A 90 2.55 2.71 9.29
CA TYR A 90 1.10 2.90 9.26
C TYR A 90 0.39 2.13 10.37
N VAL A 91 0.85 0.93 10.73
CA VAL A 91 0.37 0.22 11.95
C VAL A 91 0.54 1.11 13.18
N ALA A 92 1.73 1.70 13.40
CA ALA A 92 1.98 2.59 14.52
C ALA A 92 1.05 3.81 14.51
N ALA A 93 0.83 4.43 13.33
CA ALA A 93 -0.10 5.54 13.17
C ALA A 93 -1.56 5.16 13.47
N PHE A 94 -2.01 3.96 13.13
CA PHE A 94 -3.35 3.48 13.47
C PHE A 94 -3.47 3.09 14.96
N VAL A 95 -2.42 2.48 15.54
CA VAL A 95 -2.37 2.13 16.97
C VAL A 95 -2.55 3.38 17.82
N SER A 96 -1.88 4.49 17.51
CA SER A 96 -2.01 5.75 18.25
C SER A 96 -3.43 6.35 18.22
N ARG A 97 -4.28 5.87 17.30
CA ARG A 97 -5.68 6.29 17.12
C ARG A 97 -6.69 5.24 17.60
N THR A 98 -6.21 4.17 18.25
CA THR A 98 -7.04 3.05 18.70
C THR A 98 -7.19 3.06 20.23
N ASP A 99 -8.43 3.11 20.71
CA ASP A 99 -8.76 2.78 22.08
C ASP A 99 -9.18 1.31 22.17
N PHE A 100 -8.32 0.47 22.75
CA PHE A 100 -8.51 -0.97 22.83
C PHE A 100 -9.75 -1.39 23.64
N LEU A 101 -10.28 -0.51 24.51
CA LEU A 101 -11.50 -0.77 25.29
C LEU A 101 -12.77 -0.69 24.41
N LEU A 102 -12.71 0.08 23.30
CA LEU A 102 -13.84 0.24 22.38
C LEU A 102 -13.83 -0.80 21.26
N VAL A 103 -12.77 -1.61 21.15
CA VAL A 103 -12.61 -2.57 20.08
C VAL A 103 -13.56 -3.76 20.24
N ARG A 104 -14.31 -4.04 19.19
CA ARG A 104 -15.14 -5.23 19.08
C ARG A 104 -14.33 -6.40 18.54
N TRP A 105 -13.76 -7.19 19.45
CA TRP A 105 -12.78 -8.25 19.13
C TRP A 105 -13.29 -9.33 18.17
N TYR A 106 -14.59 -9.60 18.11
CA TYR A 106 -15.16 -10.52 17.12
C TYR A 106 -14.98 -10.01 15.68
N ASN A 107 -15.07 -8.69 15.43
CA ASN A 107 -14.79 -8.11 14.11
C ASN A 107 -13.30 -8.25 13.75
N VAL A 108 -12.42 -8.05 14.73
CA VAL A 108 -10.96 -8.24 14.57
C VAL A 108 -10.65 -9.69 14.20
N PHE A 109 -11.24 -10.66 14.92
CA PHE A 109 -11.08 -12.08 14.63
C PHE A 109 -11.57 -12.42 13.22
N PHE A 110 -12.74 -11.94 12.83
CA PHE A 110 -13.27 -12.17 11.49
C PHE A 110 -12.38 -11.57 10.40
N ALA A 111 -11.93 -10.33 10.57
CA ALA A 111 -11.00 -9.67 9.65
C ALA A 111 -9.67 -10.44 9.54
N PHE A 112 -9.10 -10.87 10.68
CA PHE A 112 -7.90 -11.71 10.70
C PHE A 112 -8.07 -12.99 9.88
N VAL A 113 -9.19 -13.70 10.08
CA VAL A 113 -9.48 -14.95 9.32
C VAL A 113 -9.54 -14.65 7.82
N VAL A 114 -10.19 -13.55 7.40
CA VAL A 114 -10.31 -13.18 5.99
C VAL A 114 -8.93 -12.91 5.39
N TYR A 115 -8.11 -12.02 6.00
CA TYR A 115 -6.78 -11.69 5.50
C TYR A 115 -5.85 -12.90 5.49
N PHE A 116 -5.93 -13.74 6.53
CA PHE A 116 -5.15 -14.97 6.62
C PHE A 116 -5.50 -15.95 5.50
N LEU A 117 -6.79 -16.20 5.26
CA LEU A 117 -7.23 -17.10 4.19
C LEU A 117 -6.83 -16.60 2.80
N VAL A 118 -6.98 -15.31 2.55
CA VAL A 118 -6.55 -14.70 1.28
C VAL A 118 -5.04 -14.84 1.10
N ALA A 119 -4.25 -14.51 2.13
CA ALA A 119 -2.80 -14.64 2.08
C ALA A 119 -2.34 -16.09 1.84
N VAL A 120 -2.91 -17.05 2.57
CA VAL A 120 -2.60 -18.49 2.41
C VAL A 120 -2.97 -18.99 1.01
N ARG A 121 -4.17 -18.62 0.51
CA ARG A 121 -4.61 -19.01 -0.83
C ARG A 121 -3.71 -18.41 -1.90
N LEU A 122 -3.37 -17.13 -1.79
CA LEU A 122 -2.46 -16.46 -2.71
C LEU A 122 -1.08 -17.12 -2.71
N MET A 123 -0.48 -17.29 -1.52
CA MET A 123 0.86 -17.89 -1.40
C MET A 123 0.89 -19.33 -1.93
N ARG A 124 -0.16 -20.11 -1.73
CA ARG A 124 -0.28 -21.45 -2.33
C ARG A 124 -0.35 -21.41 -3.85
N SER A 125 -1.05 -20.42 -4.43
CA SER A 125 -1.21 -20.32 -5.90
C SER A 125 0.08 -19.92 -6.64
N ILE A 126 1.04 -19.27 -5.96
CA ILE A 126 2.29 -18.79 -6.56
C ILE A 126 3.53 -19.56 -6.10
N LYS A 127 3.37 -20.51 -5.16
CA LYS A 127 4.49 -21.21 -4.51
C LYS A 127 5.42 -21.90 -5.52
N ASP A 128 4.86 -22.62 -6.48
CA ASP A 128 5.62 -23.44 -7.44
C ASP A 128 6.32 -22.58 -8.50
N ASP A 129 5.84 -21.37 -8.74
CA ASP A 129 6.39 -20.42 -9.70
C ASP A 129 7.41 -19.45 -9.10
N MET A 130 7.57 -19.46 -7.77
CA MET A 130 8.39 -18.52 -7.01
C MET A 130 9.69 -19.14 -6.53
N ASN A 131 10.76 -18.30 -6.45
CA ASN A 131 12.00 -18.72 -5.79
C ASN A 131 11.70 -19.09 -4.31
N PRO A 132 12.02 -20.31 -3.84
CA PRO A 132 11.73 -20.76 -2.47
C PRO A 132 12.26 -19.82 -1.37
N ARG A 133 13.39 -19.12 -1.62
CA ARG A 133 13.99 -18.16 -0.68
C ARG A 133 13.11 -16.93 -0.43
N LEU A 134 12.19 -16.62 -1.34
CA LEU A 134 11.28 -15.47 -1.22
C LEU A 134 9.97 -15.84 -0.51
N TYR A 135 9.66 -17.12 -0.33
CA TYR A 135 8.36 -17.56 0.19
C TYR A 135 8.06 -16.95 1.58
N TYR A 136 8.95 -17.17 2.54
CA TYR A 136 8.75 -16.64 3.89
C TYR A 136 8.83 -15.11 4.00
N PRO A 137 9.79 -14.41 3.34
CA PRO A 137 9.75 -12.94 3.28
C PRO A 137 8.45 -12.38 2.71
N MET A 138 7.89 -12.99 1.66
CA MET A 138 6.63 -12.51 1.05
C MET A 138 5.42 -12.83 1.93
N LEU A 139 5.43 -13.98 2.64
CA LEU A 139 4.39 -14.30 3.61
C LEU A 139 4.42 -13.31 4.78
N LEU A 140 5.61 -12.97 5.30
CA LEU A 140 5.77 -11.95 6.35
C LEU A 140 5.29 -10.57 5.87
N TYR A 141 5.61 -10.21 4.64
CA TYR A 141 5.14 -8.97 4.02
C TYR A 141 3.60 -8.89 4.02
N LEU A 142 2.92 -9.93 3.54
CA LEU A 142 1.46 -9.99 3.53
C LEU A 142 0.87 -9.99 4.95
N ALA A 143 1.54 -10.63 5.90
CA ALA A 143 1.11 -10.63 7.29
C ALA A 143 1.14 -9.22 7.89
N ILE A 144 2.21 -8.45 7.67
CA ILE A 144 2.33 -7.07 8.15
C ILE A 144 1.30 -6.15 7.49
N ASN A 145 1.06 -6.31 6.17
CA ASN A 145 -0.02 -5.58 5.50
C ASN A 145 -1.40 -5.98 6.06
N GLY A 146 -1.65 -7.26 6.34
CA GLY A 146 -2.87 -7.72 7.00
C GLY A 146 -3.04 -7.10 8.40
N VAL A 147 -1.96 -7.03 9.18
CA VAL A 147 -1.95 -6.36 10.50
C VAL A 147 -2.27 -4.87 10.35
N MET A 148 -1.72 -4.17 9.35
CA MET A 148 -2.06 -2.77 9.05
C MET A 148 -3.57 -2.62 8.82
N ASN A 149 -4.18 -3.50 8.04
CA ASN A 149 -5.62 -3.50 7.79
C ASN A 149 -6.45 -3.73 9.06
N ILE A 150 -6.00 -4.63 9.93
CA ILE A 150 -6.66 -4.89 11.23
C ILE A 150 -6.64 -3.64 12.09
N PHE A 151 -5.50 -2.95 12.23
CA PHE A 151 -5.41 -1.73 13.03
C PHE A 151 -6.17 -0.56 12.39
N ALA A 152 -6.22 -0.47 11.06
CA ALA A 152 -7.09 0.49 10.38
C ALA A 152 -8.58 0.25 10.70
N LEU A 153 -9.03 -1.02 10.74
CA LEU A 153 -10.38 -1.39 11.17
C LEU A 153 -10.62 -1.04 12.64
N MET A 154 -9.66 -1.31 13.53
CA MET A 154 -9.76 -0.98 14.95
C MET A 154 -9.89 0.52 15.17
N ALA A 155 -9.05 1.33 14.52
CA ALA A 155 -9.12 2.80 14.57
C ALA A 155 -10.48 3.32 14.07
N LEU A 156 -11.03 2.71 12.98
CA LEU A 156 -12.38 3.02 12.50
C LEU A 156 -13.46 2.69 13.53
N MET A 157 -13.37 1.55 14.23
CA MET A 157 -14.35 1.18 15.26
C MET A 157 -14.32 2.14 16.45
N CYS A 158 -13.14 2.67 16.83
CA CYS A 158 -12.98 3.58 17.94
C CYS A 158 -13.49 4.99 17.61
N ASN A 159 -13.35 5.42 16.35
CA ASN A 159 -13.75 6.75 15.92
C ASN A 159 -14.33 6.69 14.49
N PRO A 160 -15.63 6.38 14.36
CA PRO A 160 -16.28 6.17 13.06
C PRO A 160 -16.58 7.50 12.36
N ARG A 161 -15.54 8.15 11.84
CA ARG A 161 -15.61 9.35 11.00
C ARG A 161 -15.40 8.99 9.51
N PRO A 162 -15.89 9.83 8.59
CA PRO A 162 -15.66 9.62 7.15
C PRO A 162 -14.20 9.40 6.78
N GLU A 163 -13.29 10.13 7.44
CA GLU A 163 -11.84 10.02 7.22
C GLU A 163 -11.30 8.66 7.63
N ALA A 164 -11.75 8.12 8.76
CA ALA A 164 -11.36 6.78 9.20
C ALA A 164 -11.90 5.69 8.26
N VAL A 165 -13.11 5.87 7.70
CA VAL A 165 -13.66 4.99 6.66
C VAL A 165 -12.78 5.05 5.42
N ILE A 166 -12.37 6.24 4.98
CA ILE A 166 -11.51 6.42 3.81
C ILE A 166 -10.15 5.75 4.04
N ALA A 167 -9.52 5.95 5.22
CA ALA A 167 -8.26 5.30 5.56
C ALA A 167 -8.38 3.77 5.54
N TYR A 168 -9.45 3.20 6.09
CA TYR A 168 -9.66 1.76 6.09
C TYR A 168 -9.89 1.20 4.69
N ILE A 169 -10.69 1.87 3.84
CA ILE A 169 -10.84 1.49 2.43
C ILE A 169 -9.48 1.55 1.72
N GLY A 170 -8.68 2.58 1.99
CA GLY A 170 -7.31 2.70 1.48
C GLY A 170 -6.44 1.51 1.89
N ALA A 171 -6.49 1.08 3.15
CA ALA A 171 -5.75 -0.08 3.64
C ALA A 171 -6.18 -1.38 2.92
N ILE A 172 -7.49 -1.59 2.70
CA ILE A 172 -8.02 -2.73 1.92
C ILE A 172 -7.48 -2.69 0.48
N MET A 173 -7.52 -1.51 -0.16
CA MET A 173 -7.01 -1.35 -1.53
C MET A 173 -5.52 -1.61 -1.63
N PHE A 174 -4.75 -1.27 -0.58
CA PHE A 174 -3.33 -1.58 -0.52
C PHE A 174 -3.09 -3.08 -0.47
N PHE A 175 -3.82 -3.80 0.37
CA PHE A 175 -3.73 -5.26 0.44
C PHE A 175 -4.08 -5.91 -0.90
N ILE A 176 -5.14 -5.43 -1.58
CA ILE A 176 -5.52 -5.89 -2.93
C ILE A 176 -4.40 -5.60 -3.93
N SER A 177 -3.81 -4.41 -3.90
CA SER A 177 -2.70 -4.02 -4.77
C SER A 177 -1.51 -4.98 -4.63
N ASP A 178 -1.14 -5.33 -3.40
CA ASP A 178 -0.03 -6.23 -3.13
C ASP A 178 -0.33 -7.66 -3.54
N CYS A 179 -1.55 -8.13 -3.32
CA CYS A 179 -2.00 -9.42 -3.85
C CYS A 179 -1.89 -9.45 -5.39
N CYS A 180 -2.33 -8.39 -6.06
CA CYS A 180 -2.20 -8.25 -7.50
C CYS A 180 -0.73 -8.19 -7.94
N LEU A 181 0.13 -7.46 -7.21
CA LEU A 181 1.56 -7.38 -7.48
C LEU A 181 2.22 -8.78 -7.43
N PHE A 182 1.89 -9.59 -6.43
CA PHE A 182 2.42 -10.94 -6.28
C PHE A 182 1.95 -11.86 -7.40
N LEU A 183 0.66 -11.80 -7.78
CA LEU A 183 0.15 -12.55 -8.94
C LEU A 183 0.86 -12.13 -10.23
N VAL A 184 1.01 -10.83 -10.45
CA VAL A 184 1.70 -10.29 -11.64
C VAL A 184 3.17 -10.70 -11.69
N ARG A 185 3.82 -10.81 -10.51
CA ARG A 185 5.26 -11.09 -10.41
C ARG A 185 5.57 -12.57 -10.52
N PHE A 186 4.75 -13.42 -9.92
CA PHE A 186 5.11 -14.83 -9.71
C PHE A 186 4.20 -15.82 -10.44
N HIS A 187 2.90 -15.53 -10.62
CA HIS A 187 1.97 -16.49 -11.21
C HIS A 187 2.21 -16.73 -12.70
N LYS A 188 2.24 -17.98 -13.09
CA LYS A 188 2.34 -18.44 -14.48
C LYS A 188 1.22 -19.44 -14.80
N PRO A 189 0.47 -19.27 -15.93
CA PRO A 189 0.53 -18.15 -16.88
C PRO A 189 -0.01 -16.83 -16.31
N PRO A 190 0.24 -15.68 -16.98
CA PRO A 190 -0.24 -14.37 -16.50
C PRO A 190 -1.76 -14.32 -16.35
N VAL A 191 -2.25 -13.95 -15.17
CA VAL A 191 -3.68 -13.91 -14.83
C VAL A 191 -4.36 -12.61 -15.31
N MET A 192 -3.58 -11.52 -15.46
CA MET A 192 -4.12 -10.18 -15.72
C MET A 192 -3.65 -9.60 -17.04
N LYS A 193 -4.60 -9.11 -17.87
CA LYS A 193 -4.30 -8.50 -19.18
C LYS A 193 -3.54 -7.17 -19.04
N HIS A 194 -4.01 -6.27 -18.17
CA HIS A 194 -3.38 -4.97 -17.90
C HIS A 194 -2.74 -4.94 -16.50
N LYS A 195 -1.86 -5.90 -16.26
CA LYS A 195 -1.28 -6.18 -14.95
C LYS A 195 -0.69 -4.97 -14.22
N HIS A 196 0.08 -4.14 -14.92
CA HIS A 196 0.72 -2.98 -14.30
C HIS A 196 -0.26 -1.84 -14.02
N PHE A 197 -1.27 -1.65 -14.84
CA PHE A 197 -2.31 -0.67 -14.64
C PHE A 197 -3.11 -0.97 -13.37
N SER A 198 -3.60 -2.21 -13.23
CA SER A 198 -4.43 -2.61 -12.08
C SER A 198 -3.70 -2.45 -10.75
N VAL A 199 -2.43 -2.90 -10.68
CA VAL A 199 -1.59 -2.73 -9.47
C VAL A 199 -1.41 -1.25 -9.14
N MET A 200 -1.04 -0.41 -10.13
CA MET A 200 -0.75 0.99 -9.87
C MET A 200 -2.01 1.80 -9.55
N LEU A 201 -3.16 1.47 -10.16
CA LEU A 201 -4.42 2.14 -9.85
C LEU A 201 -4.81 1.93 -8.38
N THR A 202 -4.83 0.66 -7.93
CA THR A 202 -5.17 0.34 -6.55
C THR A 202 -4.15 0.90 -5.56
N TYR A 203 -2.86 0.88 -5.90
CA TYR A 203 -1.78 1.41 -5.09
C TYR A 203 -1.87 2.93 -4.87
N ILE A 204 -2.00 3.71 -5.94
CA ILE A 204 -2.06 5.17 -5.85
C ILE A 204 -3.28 5.61 -5.04
N LEU A 205 -4.44 4.99 -5.28
CA LEU A 205 -5.65 5.26 -4.52
C LEU A 205 -5.46 4.89 -3.05
N ALA A 206 -4.87 3.72 -2.77
CA ALA A 206 -4.63 3.23 -1.41
C ALA A 206 -3.76 4.20 -0.60
N GLU A 207 -2.60 4.58 -1.12
CA GLU A 207 -1.67 5.50 -0.46
C GLU A 207 -2.34 6.86 -0.19
N PHE A 208 -2.99 7.43 -1.21
CA PHE A 208 -3.68 8.70 -1.03
C PHE A 208 -4.79 8.63 0.01
N MET A 209 -5.61 7.57 -0.01
CA MET A 209 -6.73 7.40 0.93
C MET A 209 -6.26 7.17 2.37
N ILE A 210 -5.19 6.39 2.58
CA ILE A 210 -4.60 6.20 3.92
C ILE A 210 -4.09 7.53 4.45
N VAL A 211 -3.26 8.23 3.66
CA VAL A 211 -2.66 9.50 4.08
C VAL A 211 -3.74 10.57 4.29
N TYR A 212 -4.77 10.63 3.42
CA TYR A 212 -5.90 11.53 3.58
C TYR A 212 -6.65 11.25 4.90
N GLY A 213 -7.00 10.02 5.16
CA GLY A 213 -7.75 9.65 6.36
C GLY A 213 -6.97 9.83 7.66
N LEU A 214 -5.63 9.78 7.61
CA LEU A 214 -4.75 10.03 8.75
C LEU A 214 -4.35 11.52 8.91
N SER A 215 -4.67 12.38 7.93
CA SER A 215 -4.28 13.81 7.92
C SER A 215 -5.22 14.73 8.76
N LEU A 216 -6.26 14.16 9.39
CA LEU A 216 -7.30 14.92 10.12
C LEU A 216 -7.45 14.46 11.56
#